data_6c1408516a8d3a72d001409b8acf9fcd
#
_entry.id   6c1408516a8d3a72d001409b8acf9fcd
#
_cell.length_a   1.000
_cell.length_b   1.000
_cell.length_c   1.000
_cell.angle_alpha   90.00
_cell.angle_beta   90.00
_cell.angle_gamma   90.00
#
_symmetry.space_group_name_H-M   'P 1'
#
loop_
_entity.id
_entity.type
_entity.pdbx_description
1 polymer ?
#
loop_
_entity_poly.entity_id
_entity_poly.type
_entity_poly.pdbx_seq_one_letter_code
_entity_poly.pdbx_strand_id
1 'polypeptide(L)'
;MKFRLILSFLLLTTYVVAFSQQKQSEKSHNQKMTATEKGLIKVSVMYPYAQGKHFGMEYYESKHMPMVAGYLGSNLVKYTIEKGLASGVPDQPLPFMAIGTFYVKSLDEYKAAIAPNRDAIREDILKYTDIVPVILVSEVVR
;
A
#
# COMPACT_ATOMS: atom_id res chain seq x y z
N MET A 1 -6.89 20.20 55.02
CA MET A 1 -6.26 20.67 53.78
C MET A 1 -5.20 19.71 53.20
N LYS A 2 -4.66 18.73 53.93
CA LYS A 2 -3.60 17.82 53.43
C LYS A 2 -4.12 16.67 52.54
N PHE A 3 -5.39 16.30 52.65
CA PHE A 3 -5.96 15.15 51.88
C PHE A 3 -6.25 15.48 50.38
N ARG A 4 -6.52 16.74 50.04
CA ARG A 4 -6.82 17.17 48.68
C ARG A 4 -5.60 17.22 47.78
N LEU A 5 -4.42 17.49 48.34
CA LEU A 5 -3.14 17.54 47.59
C LEU A 5 -2.64 16.16 47.16
N ILE A 6 -2.90 15.12 48.01
CA ILE A 6 -2.47 13.74 47.70
C ILE A 6 -3.29 13.16 46.54
N LEU A 7 -4.59 13.46 46.44
CA LEU A 7 -5.44 12.95 45.37
C LEU A 7 -5.10 13.57 44.02
N SER A 8 -4.71 14.85 43.99
CA SER A 8 -4.27 15.51 42.74
C SER A 8 -2.93 14.97 42.21
N PHE A 9 -2.02 14.59 43.12
CA PHE A 9 -0.72 14.02 42.72
C PHE A 9 -0.87 12.59 42.19
N LEU A 10 -1.80 11.80 42.73
CA LEU A 10 -2.07 10.43 42.26
C LEU A 10 -2.71 10.44 40.84
N LEU A 11 -3.61 11.37 40.56
CA LEU A 11 -4.24 11.53 39.25
C LEU A 11 -3.24 11.98 38.18
N LEU A 12 -2.28 12.83 38.52
CA LEU A 12 -1.25 13.29 37.57
C LEU A 12 -0.26 12.19 37.22
N THR A 13 0.12 11.33 38.17
CA THR A 13 1.03 10.21 37.93
C THR A 13 0.40 9.12 37.06
N THR A 14 -0.88 8.83 37.23
CA THR A 14 -1.60 7.85 36.38
C THR A 14 -1.76 8.34 34.94
N TYR A 15 -1.94 9.65 34.74
CA TYR A 15 -2.04 10.24 33.39
C TYR A 15 -0.72 10.18 32.62
N VAL A 16 0.40 10.46 33.29
CA VAL A 16 1.75 10.40 32.68
C VAL A 16 2.13 8.96 32.30
N VAL A 17 1.80 7.99 33.15
CA VAL A 17 2.09 6.57 32.86
C VAL A 17 1.24 6.08 31.67
N ALA A 18 -0.05 6.43 31.60
CA ALA A 18 -0.91 6.04 30.49
C ALA A 18 -0.42 6.63 29.15
N PHE A 19 -0.02 7.91 29.15
CA PHE A 19 0.51 8.57 27.94
C PHE A 19 1.85 7.98 27.47
N SER A 20 2.74 7.59 28.37
CA SER A 20 3.99 6.93 28.04
C SER A 20 3.79 5.51 27.48
N GLN A 21 2.84 4.75 28.02
CA GLN A 21 2.50 3.41 27.51
C GLN A 21 1.88 3.47 26.11
N GLN A 22 1.00 4.47 25.83
CA GLN A 22 0.41 4.65 24.52
C GLN A 22 1.46 4.98 23.47
N LYS A 23 2.39 5.88 23.77
CA LYS A 23 3.49 6.26 22.87
C LYS A 23 4.47 5.11 22.60
N GLN A 24 4.65 4.22 23.57
CA GLN A 24 5.50 3.03 23.44
C GLN A 24 4.82 1.92 22.62
N SER A 25 3.49 1.78 22.73
CA SER A 25 2.69 0.87 21.92
C SER A 25 2.68 1.27 20.44
N GLU A 26 2.49 2.56 20.14
CA GLU A 26 2.54 3.08 18.76
C GLU A 26 3.94 2.90 18.13
N LYS A 27 5.01 3.15 18.90
CA LYS A 27 6.39 2.97 18.44
C LYS A 27 6.72 1.50 18.18
N SER A 28 6.24 0.59 19.02
CA SER A 28 6.40 -0.86 18.85
C SER A 28 5.61 -1.38 17.66
N HIS A 29 4.37 -0.90 17.45
CA HIS A 29 3.54 -1.28 16.32
C HIS A 29 4.15 -0.82 14.98
N ASN A 30 4.63 0.41 14.92
CA ASN A 30 5.26 0.99 13.72
C ASN A 30 6.61 0.31 13.40
N GLN A 31 7.39 -0.05 14.43
CA GLN A 31 8.64 -0.79 14.26
C GLN A 31 8.41 -2.23 13.79
N LYS A 32 7.33 -2.88 14.23
CA LYS A 32 6.97 -4.24 13.83
C LYS A 32 6.48 -4.29 12.38
N MET A 33 5.73 -3.28 11.91
CA MET A 33 5.30 -3.19 10.50
C MET A 33 6.48 -3.01 9.55
N THR A 34 7.42 -2.13 9.86
CA THR A 34 8.60 -1.90 9.00
C THR A 34 9.56 -3.09 8.96
N ALA A 35 9.73 -3.82 10.07
CA ALA A 35 10.57 -5.02 10.10
C ALA A 35 9.98 -6.19 9.30
N THR A 36 8.65 -6.26 9.18
CA THR A 36 7.95 -7.36 8.50
C THR A 36 7.98 -7.24 6.97
N GLU A 37 8.17 -6.04 6.42
CA GLU A 37 8.16 -5.80 4.97
C GLU A 37 9.57 -5.78 4.34
N LYS A 38 10.61 -5.59 5.13
CA LYS A 38 11.99 -5.57 4.64
C LYS A 38 12.33 -6.88 3.91
N GLY A 39 12.90 -6.75 2.73
CA GLY A 39 13.25 -7.87 1.86
C GLY A 39 12.10 -8.36 0.96
N LEU A 40 10.87 -7.85 1.14
CA LEU A 40 9.81 -8.15 0.18
C LEU A 40 10.09 -7.50 -1.17
N ILE A 41 9.72 -8.20 -2.22
CA ILE A 41 9.69 -7.64 -3.56
C ILE A 41 8.39 -6.86 -3.75
N LYS A 42 8.53 -5.64 -4.21
CA LYS A 42 7.43 -4.72 -4.50
C LYS A 42 7.28 -4.56 -6.01
N VAL A 43 6.13 -4.94 -6.54
CA VAL A 43 5.78 -4.75 -7.95
C VAL A 43 4.72 -3.67 -8.03
N SER A 44 5.11 -2.48 -8.48
CA SER A 44 4.24 -1.32 -8.64
C SER A 44 3.83 -1.16 -10.09
N VAL A 45 2.53 -1.22 -10.35
CA VAL A 45 1.90 -1.00 -11.66
C VAL A 45 1.28 0.38 -11.64
N MET A 46 1.89 1.33 -12.34
CA MET A 46 1.57 2.75 -12.30
C MET A 46 0.91 3.16 -13.62
N TYR A 47 -0.27 3.77 -13.56
CA TYR A 47 -1.03 4.25 -14.71
C TYR A 47 -0.82 5.76 -14.88
N PRO A 48 0.05 6.21 -15.81
CA PRO A 48 0.33 7.62 -16.00
C PRO A 48 -0.93 8.40 -16.35
N TYR A 49 -1.06 9.62 -15.82
CA TYR A 49 -2.12 10.51 -16.28
C TYR A 49 -1.88 10.87 -17.75
N ALA A 50 -2.94 10.78 -18.53
CA ALA A 50 -2.95 11.26 -19.91
C ALA A 50 -4.30 11.90 -20.20
N GLN A 51 -4.29 13.10 -20.77
CA GLN A 51 -5.51 13.85 -21.09
C GLN A 51 -6.40 13.05 -22.05
N GLY A 52 -7.68 12.96 -21.73
CA GLY A 52 -8.67 12.23 -22.54
C GLY A 52 -8.65 10.71 -22.35
N LYS A 53 -7.76 10.18 -21.54
CA LYS A 53 -7.71 8.75 -21.21
C LYS A 53 -8.65 8.40 -20.05
N HIS A 54 -9.18 7.18 -20.08
CA HIS A 54 -10.11 6.66 -19.09
C HIS A 54 -9.44 5.69 -18.12
N PHE A 55 -9.90 5.72 -16.84
CA PHE A 55 -9.53 4.72 -15.82
C PHE A 55 -10.75 4.38 -14.95
N GLY A 56 -11.24 3.15 -15.07
CA GLY A 56 -12.38 2.61 -14.32
C GLY A 56 -11.96 2.06 -12.96
N MET A 57 -11.84 2.94 -11.94
CA MET A 57 -11.36 2.58 -10.61
C MET A 57 -12.19 1.46 -9.97
N GLU A 58 -13.50 1.50 -10.07
CA GLU A 58 -14.38 0.48 -9.48
C GLU A 58 -14.10 -0.93 -10.01
N TYR A 59 -13.93 -1.06 -11.33
CA TYR A 59 -13.56 -2.36 -11.93
C TYR A 59 -12.17 -2.78 -11.50
N TYR A 60 -11.21 -1.85 -11.49
CA TYR A 60 -9.85 -2.09 -11.08
C TYR A 60 -9.78 -2.66 -9.66
N GLU A 61 -10.48 -2.02 -8.70
CA GLU A 61 -10.51 -2.44 -7.30
C GLU A 61 -11.25 -3.77 -7.10
N SER A 62 -12.42 -3.93 -7.75
CA SER A 62 -13.33 -5.04 -7.44
C SER A 62 -13.09 -6.29 -8.28
N LYS A 63 -12.39 -6.18 -9.40
CA LYS A 63 -12.21 -7.30 -10.37
C LYS A 63 -10.74 -7.53 -10.72
N HIS A 64 -10.06 -6.53 -11.29
CA HIS A 64 -8.70 -6.70 -11.83
C HIS A 64 -7.69 -7.05 -10.74
N MET A 65 -7.60 -6.25 -9.69
CA MET A 65 -6.60 -6.46 -8.63
C MET A 65 -6.82 -7.77 -7.85
N PRO A 66 -8.05 -8.16 -7.47
CA PRO A 66 -8.31 -9.47 -6.88
C PRO A 66 -7.97 -10.65 -7.81
N MET A 67 -8.22 -10.53 -9.12
CA MET A 67 -7.87 -11.55 -10.10
C MET A 67 -6.36 -11.77 -10.16
N VAL A 68 -5.57 -10.70 -10.29
CA VAL A 68 -4.10 -10.79 -10.31
C VAL A 68 -3.57 -11.31 -8.97
N ALA A 69 -4.11 -10.85 -7.85
CA ALA A 69 -3.77 -11.35 -6.51
C ALA A 69 -4.01 -12.86 -6.39
N GLY A 70 -5.08 -13.37 -6.99
CA GLY A 70 -5.39 -14.80 -7.06
C GLY A 70 -4.31 -15.62 -7.77
N TYR A 71 -3.75 -15.11 -8.87
CA TYR A 71 -2.66 -15.79 -9.58
C TYR A 71 -1.37 -15.87 -8.74
N LEU A 72 -1.11 -14.88 -7.88
CA LEU A 72 0.09 -14.83 -7.04
C LEU A 72 0.03 -15.82 -5.86
N GLY A 73 -1.18 -16.23 -5.43
CA GLY A 73 -1.37 -17.24 -4.40
C GLY A 73 -0.59 -16.99 -3.12
N SER A 74 0.11 -18.00 -2.62
CA SER A 74 0.88 -17.93 -1.37
C SER A 74 2.14 -17.05 -1.44
N ASN A 75 2.59 -16.66 -2.62
CA ASN A 75 3.69 -15.73 -2.80
C ASN A 75 3.26 -14.28 -2.46
N LEU A 76 1.98 -13.95 -2.59
CA LEU A 76 1.44 -12.64 -2.23
C LEU A 76 1.40 -12.46 -0.71
N VAL A 77 1.95 -11.35 -0.23
CA VAL A 77 1.84 -10.92 1.18
C VAL A 77 0.68 -9.96 1.36
N LYS A 78 0.60 -8.94 0.52
CA LYS A 78 -0.48 -7.96 0.44
C LYS A 78 -0.45 -7.24 -0.90
N TYR A 79 -1.52 -6.51 -1.20
CA TYR A 79 -1.50 -5.49 -2.24
C TYR A 79 -2.16 -4.20 -1.76
N THR A 80 -1.83 -3.09 -2.42
CA THR A 80 -2.45 -1.78 -2.22
C THR A 80 -2.95 -1.24 -3.55
N ILE A 81 -3.97 -0.39 -3.46
CA ILE A 81 -4.51 0.36 -4.59
C ILE A 81 -4.54 1.82 -4.17
N GLU A 82 -3.92 2.68 -4.96
CA GLU A 82 -3.83 4.10 -4.71
C GLU A 82 -4.45 4.86 -5.88
N LYS A 83 -5.32 5.82 -5.59
CA LYS A 83 -5.89 6.75 -6.57
C LYS A 83 -5.10 8.05 -6.53
N GLY A 84 -4.64 8.52 -7.67
CA GLY A 84 -4.01 9.83 -7.78
C GLY A 84 -4.98 10.95 -7.43
N LEU A 85 -4.52 11.91 -6.62
CA LEU A 85 -5.32 13.06 -6.18
C LEU A 85 -4.77 14.38 -6.73
N ALA A 86 -3.45 14.56 -6.68
CA ALA A 86 -2.78 15.77 -7.13
C ALA A 86 -1.30 15.49 -7.40
N SER A 87 -0.63 16.41 -8.11
CA SER A 87 0.82 16.46 -8.15
C SER A 87 1.37 17.00 -6.83
N GLY A 88 2.48 16.42 -6.34
CA GLY A 88 3.24 17.00 -5.23
C GLY A 88 4.09 18.22 -5.64
N VAL A 89 4.18 18.51 -6.94
CA VAL A 89 4.88 19.68 -7.48
C VAL A 89 3.84 20.71 -7.90
N PRO A 90 3.93 21.99 -7.43
CA PRO A 90 3.02 23.05 -7.84
C PRO A 90 2.95 23.18 -9.36
N ASP A 91 1.76 23.49 -9.87
CA ASP A 91 1.47 23.75 -11.29
C ASP A 91 1.80 22.58 -12.24
N GLN A 92 2.03 21.39 -11.72
CA GLN A 92 2.21 20.19 -12.51
C GLN A 92 0.91 19.35 -12.56
N PRO A 93 0.61 18.73 -13.69
CA PRO A 93 -0.52 17.81 -13.79
C PRO A 93 -0.34 16.59 -12.88
N LEU A 94 -1.43 15.90 -12.58
CA LEU A 94 -1.43 14.62 -11.90
C LEU A 94 -0.47 13.65 -12.59
N PRO A 95 0.53 13.05 -11.90
CA PRO A 95 1.49 12.17 -12.57
C PRO A 95 0.90 10.80 -12.90
N PHE A 96 0.05 10.25 -12.01
CA PHE A 96 -0.57 8.93 -12.18
C PHE A 96 -2.05 8.96 -11.79
N MET A 97 -2.89 8.30 -12.59
CA MET A 97 -4.31 8.11 -12.29
C MET A 97 -4.51 7.14 -11.13
N ALA A 98 -3.74 6.03 -11.16
CA ALA A 98 -3.77 4.98 -10.16
C ALA A 98 -2.41 4.28 -10.05
N ILE A 99 -2.16 3.68 -8.90
CA ILE A 99 -1.04 2.79 -8.65
C ILE A 99 -1.56 1.54 -7.96
N GLY A 100 -1.29 0.35 -8.53
CA GLY A 100 -1.50 -0.92 -7.85
C GLY A 100 -0.16 -1.50 -7.45
N THR A 101 -0.01 -1.93 -6.22
CA THR A 101 1.26 -2.48 -5.74
C THR A 101 1.05 -3.85 -5.12
N PHE A 102 1.78 -4.85 -5.59
CA PHE A 102 1.83 -6.18 -5.00
C PHE A 102 3.14 -6.34 -4.20
N TYR A 103 3.03 -6.82 -2.98
CA TYR A 103 4.17 -7.20 -2.14
C TYR A 103 4.26 -8.72 -2.13
N VAL A 104 5.36 -9.26 -2.65
CA VAL A 104 5.55 -10.70 -2.81
C VAL A 104 6.85 -11.16 -2.15
N LYS A 105 6.92 -12.44 -1.79
CA LYS A 105 8.08 -13.03 -1.10
C LYS A 105 9.24 -13.29 -2.05
N SER A 106 8.94 -13.69 -3.29
CA SER A 106 9.92 -14.13 -4.30
C SER A 106 9.59 -13.53 -5.67
N LEU A 107 10.60 -12.94 -6.30
CA LEU A 107 10.50 -12.44 -7.67
C LEU A 107 10.34 -13.57 -8.70
N ASP A 108 11.01 -14.68 -8.50
CA ASP A 108 10.96 -15.80 -9.44
C ASP A 108 9.59 -16.49 -9.39
N GLU A 109 9.01 -16.67 -8.20
CA GLU A 109 7.63 -17.16 -8.06
C GLU A 109 6.62 -16.17 -8.67
N TYR A 110 6.83 -14.85 -8.52
CA TYR A 110 6.01 -13.83 -9.19
C TYR A 110 6.06 -14.00 -10.71
N LYS A 111 7.25 -14.10 -11.28
CA LYS A 111 7.42 -14.30 -12.74
C LYS A 111 6.76 -15.59 -13.21
N ALA A 112 6.94 -16.69 -12.47
CA ALA A 112 6.33 -17.99 -12.77
C ALA A 112 4.80 -17.95 -12.74
N ALA A 113 4.21 -17.21 -11.77
CA ALA A 113 2.77 -17.05 -11.64
C ALA A 113 2.18 -16.15 -12.75
N ILE A 114 2.87 -15.07 -13.13
CA ILE A 114 2.37 -14.11 -14.12
C ILE A 114 2.54 -14.64 -15.56
N ALA A 115 3.61 -15.37 -15.86
CA ALA A 115 3.91 -15.79 -17.22
C ALA A 115 2.76 -16.52 -17.95
N PRO A 116 2.10 -17.53 -17.36
CA PRO A 116 0.99 -18.23 -18.01
C PRO A 116 -0.30 -17.40 -18.07
N ASN A 117 -0.44 -16.38 -17.23
CA ASN A 117 -1.65 -15.55 -17.10
C ASN A 117 -1.52 -14.18 -17.81
N ARG A 118 -0.41 -13.94 -18.49
CA ARG A 118 -0.08 -12.62 -19.09
C ARG A 118 -1.14 -12.12 -20.06
N ASP A 119 -1.63 -12.98 -20.93
CA ASP A 119 -2.61 -12.58 -21.94
C ASP A 119 -3.96 -12.28 -21.30
N ALA A 120 -4.41 -13.10 -20.35
CA ALA A 120 -5.64 -12.84 -19.60
C ALA A 120 -5.55 -11.51 -18.81
N ILE A 121 -4.42 -11.21 -18.19
CA ILE A 121 -4.19 -9.94 -17.49
C ILE A 121 -4.24 -8.77 -18.48
N ARG A 122 -3.61 -8.89 -19.65
CA ARG A 122 -3.59 -7.85 -20.67
C ARG A 122 -4.97 -7.56 -21.26
N GLU A 123 -5.74 -8.60 -21.56
CA GLU A 123 -7.11 -8.47 -22.03
C GLU A 123 -8.02 -7.83 -20.98
N ASP A 124 -7.81 -8.16 -19.71
CA ASP A 124 -8.60 -7.61 -18.63
C ASP A 124 -8.32 -6.12 -18.38
N ILE A 125 -7.10 -5.64 -18.62
CA ILE A 125 -6.73 -4.21 -18.56
C ILE A 125 -7.65 -3.37 -19.47
N LEU A 126 -7.97 -3.85 -20.65
CA LEU A 126 -8.81 -3.13 -21.63
C LEU A 126 -10.25 -2.91 -21.14
N LYS A 127 -10.69 -3.61 -20.10
CA LYS A 127 -12.04 -3.44 -19.54
C LYS A 127 -12.18 -2.21 -18.66
N TYR A 128 -11.07 -1.67 -18.16
CA TYR A 128 -11.12 -0.52 -17.25
C TYR A 128 -10.24 0.66 -17.69
N THR A 129 -9.29 0.46 -18.61
CA THR A 129 -8.44 1.56 -19.08
C THR A 129 -7.84 1.32 -20.46
N ASP A 130 -7.54 2.41 -21.13
CA ASP A 130 -6.75 2.48 -22.36
C ASP A 130 -5.33 3.04 -22.10
N ILE A 131 -4.96 3.20 -20.84
CA ILE A 131 -3.63 3.66 -20.41
C ILE A 131 -2.67 2.47 -20.35
N VAL A 132 -1.51 2.60 -20.99
CA VAL A 132 -0.44 1.62 -20.86
C VAL A 132 0.29 1.87 -19.53
N PRO A 133 0.33 0.91 -18.60
CA PRO A 133 1.00 1.11 -17.32
C PRO A 133 2.52 1.06 -17.44
N VAL A 134 3.17 1.74 -16.51
CA VAL A 134 4.60 1.57 -16.22
C VAL A 134 4.74 0.62 -15.03
N ILE A 135 5.62 -0.37 -15.13
CA ILE A 135 5.82 -1.37 -14.08
C ILE A 135 7.22 -1.21 -13.49
N LEU A 136 7.29 -1.06 -12.18
CA LEU A 136 8.54 -1.04 -11.42
C LEU A 136 8.59 -2.25 -10.49
N VAL A 137 9.68 -3.00 -10.57
CA VAL A 137 10.02 -4.03 -9.59
C VAL A 137 11.14 -3.49 -8.71
N SER A 138 10.92 -3.53 -7.40
CA SER A 138 11.87 -3.04 -6.39
C SER A 138 11.87 -3.94 -5.16
N GLU A 139 12.88 -3.79 -4.32
CA GLU A 139 12.96 -4.44 -3.01
C GLU A 139 12.68 -3.43 -1.91
N VAL A 140 11.95 -3.85 -0.87
CA VAL A 140 11.74 -3.05 0.35
C VAL A 140 13.01 -3.14 1.20
N VAL A 141 13.76 -2.04 1.27
CA VAL A 141 15.04 -2.01 2.02
C VAL A 141 14.88 -1.55 3.48
N ARG A 142 13.75 -0.94 3.82
CA ARG A 142 13.49 -0.42 5.18
C ARG A 142 12.00 -0.40 5.50
#